data_632b2eb1aebe5e1aa537b982ba49b905
#
_entry.id   632b2eb1aebe5e1aa537b982ba49b905
#
_cell.length_a   1.000
_cell.length_b   1.000
_cell.length_c   1.000
_cell.angle_alpha   90.00
_cell.angle_beta   90.00
_cell.angle_gamma   90.00
#
_symmetry.space_group_name_H-M   'P 1'
#
loop_
_entity.id
_entity.type
_entity.pdbx_description
1 polymer ?
#
loop_
_entity_poly.entity_id
_entity_poly.type
_entity_poly.pdbx_seq_one_letter_code
_entity_poly.pdbx_strand_id
1 'polypeptide(L)'
;MGIILVEKMKKKIIIEDENEIDWEELWTRKMDKKGDRGKDWTKAAVKYSERASKDNYTEQLISKMNLSKDDTVLDVGCGEGSVTIPLSKEVSSITAIDATEKMLEILDEKIKAESIYNIKTIKDDVNDVTLEKYGKHDIVLASRVINGIKSPRKVFSNFNEIANKYVFITLFGPNNWKLEKDFFKYINSEYGGAPSYTILLNLLAEMDIYPNVVNLDVGPVRTYKTIEEAIDNEKWNLAKFSKEEQELLPKYLESILEENEDGLLTNPNDKPDWVLIWWKK
;
A
#
# COMPACT_ATOMS: atom_id res chain seq x y z
N MET A 1 -19.26 6.64 -45.88
CA MET A 1 -19.91 7.16 -44.65
C MET A 1 -18.84 7.14 -43.56
N GLY A 2 -18.17 8.28 -43.38
CA GLY A 2 -16.99 8.39 -42.54
C GLY A 2 -17.37 8.46 -41.07
N ILE A 3 -16.78 7.60 -40.28
CA ILE A 3 -16.84 7.67 -38.81
C ILE A 3 -15.89 8.76 -38.37
N ILE A 4 -16.42 9.89 -37.92
CA ILE A 4 -15.66 10.96 -37.28
C ILE A 4 -15.32 10.45 -35.86
N LEU A 5 -14.09 9.99 -35.68
CA LEU A 5 -13.50 9.81 -34.35
C LEU A 5 -13.34 11.19 -33.71
N VAL A 6 -14.26 11.55 -32.83
CA VAL A 6 -14.09 12.70 -31.95
C VAL A 6 -13.10 12.29 -30.86
N GLU A 7 -11.81 12.53 -31.10
CA GLU A 7 -10.81 12.55 -30.03
C GLU A 7 -11.24 13.61 -29.00
N LYS A 8 -11.77 13.15 -27.86
CA LYS A 8 -11.90 13.99 -26.68
C LYS A 8 -10.50 14.35 -26.20
N MET A 9 -9.93 15.41 -26.73
CA MET A 9 -8.74 16.02 -26.16
C MET A 9 -9.08 16.39 -24.71
N LYS A 10 -8.55 15.63 -23.75
CA LYS A 10 -8.58 16.03 -22.32
C LYS A 10 -7.80 17.35 -22.24
N LYS A 11 -8.51 18.49 -22.14
CA LYS A 11 -7.87 19.77 -21.85
C LYS A 11 -7.13 19.61 -20.52
N LYS A 12 -5.81 19.73 -20.55
CA LYS A 12 -5.05 19.94 -19.33
C LYS A 12 -5.45 21.29 -18.77
N ILE A 13 -5.96 21.30 -17.55
CA ILE A 13 -6.19 22.55 -16.81
C ILE A 13 -4.82 22.97 -16.29
N ILE A 14 -4.39 24.18 -16.65
CA ILE A 14 -3.21 24.80 -16.06
C ILE A 14 -3.69 25.45 -14.78
N ILE A 15 -3.15 25.02 -13.66
CA ILE A 15 -3.35 25.63 -12.34
C ILE A 15 -2.18 26.58 -12.17
N GLU A 16 -2.45 27.87 -12.02
CA GLU A 16 -1.42 28.92 -11.94
C GLU A 16 -0.81 29.01 -10.53
N ASP A 17 -1.57 28.61 -9.51
CA ASP A 17 -1.11 28.56 -8.12
C ASP A 17 -1.37 27.17 -7.53
N GLU A 18 -0.31 26.51 -7.03
CA GLU A 18 -0.42 25.19 -6.38
C GLU A 18 -1.24 25.23 -5.10
N ASN A 19 -1.37 26.40 -4.45
CA ASN A 19 -2.21 26.61 -3.28
C ASN A 19 -3.72 26.55 -3.58
N GLU A 20 -4.13 26.56 -4.85
CA GLU A 20 -5.52 26.36 -5.26
C GLU A 20 -5.97 24.89 -5.21
N ILE A 21 -5.02 23.96 -4.99
CA ILE A 21 -5.33 22.52 -4.94
C ILE A 21 -5.59 22.10 -3.50
N ASP A 22 -6.79 21.66 -3.18
CA ASP A 22 -7.08 20.93 -1.95
C ASP A 22 -6.60 19.49 -2.06
N TRP A 23 -5.38 19.21 -1.55
CA TRP A 23 -4.75 17.90 -1.63
C TRP A 23 -5.48 16.86 -0.77
N GLU A 24 -6.11 17.27 0.34
CA GLU A 24 -6.92 16.37 1.18
C GLU A 24 -8.22 16.00 0.49
N GLU A 25 -8.90 16.95 -0.14
CA GLU A 25 -10.07 16.65 -0.96
C GLU A 25 -9.71 15.74 -2.13
N LEU A 26 -8.58 15.99 -2.81
CA LEU A 26 -8.12 15.13 -3.90
C LEU A 26 -7.82 13.70 -3.43
N TRP A 27 -7.22 13.54 -2.24
CA TRP A 27 -7.02 12.25 -1.60
C TRP A 27 -8.35 11.54 -1.36
N THR A 28 -9.29 12.22 -0.72
CA THR A 28 -10.61 11.68 -0.39
C THR A 28 -11.37 11.25 -1.63
N ARG A 29 -11.43 12.09 -2.66
CA ARG A 29 -12.04 11.76 -3.96
C ARG A 29 -11.41 10.52 -4.62
N LYS A 30 -10.09 10.34 -4.48
CA LYS A 30 -9.40 9.14 -4.99
C LYS A 30 -9.74 7.91 -4.17
N MET A 31 -9.85 8.05 -2.85
CA MET A 31 -10.28 6.96 -1.98
C MET A 31 -11.72 6.54 -2.29
N ASP A 32 -12.64 7.49 -2.48
CA ASP A 32 -14.03 7.22 -2.83
C ASP A 32 -14.16 6.54 -4.20
N LYS A 33 -13.42 7.01 -5.22
CA LYS A 33 -13.39 6.38 -6.55
C LYS A 33 -12.83 4.96 -6.51
N LYS A 34 -11.83 4.71 -5.66
CA LYS A 34 -11.33 3.36 -5.41
C LYS A 34 -12.44 2.50 -4.80
N GLY A 35 -13.28 3.11 -3.93
CA GLY A 35 -14.36 2.48 -3.18
C GLY A 35 -13.83 1.45 -2.18
N ASP A 36 -14.68 1.06 -1.28
CA ASP A 36 -14.44 -0.13 -0.47
C ASP A 36 -14.52 -1.34 -1.42
N ARG A 37 -13.37 -1.95 -1.69
CA ARG A 37 -13.30 -3.14 -2.55
C ARG A 37 -13.84 -4.37 -1.82
N GLY A 38 -14.45 -4.19 -0.63
CA GLY A 38 -15.03 -5.29 0.15
C GLY A 38 -14.00 -6.39 0.47
N LYS A 39 -12.71 -6.04 0.53
CA LYS A 39 -11.69 -7.02 0.88
C LYS A 39 -11.86 -7.40 2.34
N ASP A 40 -12.50 -8.53 2.53
CA ASP A 40 -12.57 -9.17 3.84
C ASP A 40 -11.16 -9.62 4.24
N TRP A 41 -10.49 -8.77 5.01
CA TRP A 41 -9.15 -9.05 5.49
C TRP A 41 -9.10 -10.27 6.40
N THR A 42 -10.21 -10.63 7.05
CA THR A 42 -10.32 -11.87 7.82
C THR A 42 -10.12 -13.10 6.94
N LYS A 43 -10.75 -13.10 5.74
CA LYS A 43 -10.58 -14.18 4.75
C LYS A 43 -9.25 -14.08 3.99
N ALA A 44 -8.74 -12.86 3.80
CA ALA A 44 -7.52 -12.63 3.04
C ALA A 44 -6.24 -12.84 3.85
N ALA A 45 -6.30 -12.86 5.19
CA ALA A 45 -5.15 -12.86 6.08
C ALA A 45 -4.14 -13.98 5.77
N VAL A 46 -4.61 -15.22 5.62
CA VAL A 46 -3.74 -16.39 5.36
C VAL A 46 -3.03 -16.25 4.01
N LYS A 47 -3.77 -15.94 2.94
CA LYS A 47 -3.17 -15.75 1.60
C LYS A 47 -2.21 -14.56 1.57
N TYR A 48 -2.51 -13.51 2.35
CA TYR A 48 -1.64 -12.35 2.45
C TYR A 48 -0.31 -12.72 3.13
N SER A 49 -0.36 -13.44 4.24
CA SER A 49 0.81 -13.93 4.96
C SER A 49 1.73 -14.79 4.09
N GLU A 50 1.16 -15.76 3.36
CA GLU A 50 1.91 -16.61 2.42
C GLU A 50 2.59 -15.81 1.30
N ARG A 51 1.97 -14.73 0.85
CA ARG A 51 2.49 -13.87 -0.21
C ARG A 51 3.57 -12.92 0.30
N ALA A 52 3.35 -12.31 1.47
CA ALA A 52 4.28 -11.37 2.09
C ALA A 52 5.62 -12.03 2.49
N SER A 53 5.62 -13.34 2.73
CA SER A 53 6.84 -14.10 3.03
C SER A 53 7.76 -14.34 1.82
N LYS A 54 7.30 -14.04 0.61
CA LYS A 54 8.02 -14.35 -0.63
C LYS A 54 8.70 -13.15 -1.29
N ASP A 55 8.40 -11.92 -0.83
CA ASP A 55 9.01 -10.71 -1.35
C ASP A 55 10.15 -10.22 -0.42
N ASN A 56 11.08 -9.42 -0.96
CA ASN A 56 12.17 -8.82 -0.21
C ASN A 56 11.79 -7.45 0.39
N TYR A 57 10.49 -7.13 0.44
CA TYR A 57 9.99 -5.83 0.89
C TYR A 57 10.42 -5.50 2.31
N THR A 58 10.24 -6.42 3.24
CA THR A 58 10.55 -6.20 4.65
C THR A 58 12.04 -5.93 4.87
N GLU A 59 12.91 -6.70 4.21
CA GLU A 59 14.36 -6.50 4.28
C GLU A 59 14.74 -5.12 3.73
N GLN A 60 14.23 -4.76 2.56
CA GLN A 60 14.49 -3.46 1.97
C GLN A 60 13.97 -2.31 2.83
N LEU A 61 12.76 -2.42 3.38
CA LEU A 61 12.21 -1.41 4.27
C LEU A 61 13.09 -1.20 5.49
N ILE A 62 13.39 -2.28 6.23
CA ILE A 62 14.20 -2.21 7.46
C ILE A 62 15.61 -1.67 7.17
N SER A 63 16.22 -2.05 6.04
CA SER A 63 17.56 -1.56 5.65
C SER A 63 17.62 -0.04 5.40
N LYS A 64 16.48 0.61 5.14
CA LYS A 64 16.38 2.06 4.94
C LYS A 64 16.00 2.81 6.22
N MET A 65 15.62 2.11 7.28
CA MET A 65 15.29 2.72 8.56
C MET A 65 16.55 2.93 9.38
N ASN A 66 16.71 4.13 9.96
CA ASN A 66 17.81 4.43 10.88
C ASN A 66 17.39 4.01 12.29
N LEU A 67 17.62 2.75 12.65
CA LEU A 67 17.17 2.12 13.88
C LEU A 67 18.25 2.11 14.95
N SER A 68 17.83 2.18 16.22
CA SER A 68 18.64 1.90 17.41
C SER A 68 17.99 0.79 18.23
N LYS A 69 18.79 -0.02 18.91
CA LYS A 69 18.32 -1.07 19.83
C LYS A 69 17.51 -0.51 21.01
N ASP A 70 17.64 0.78 21.30
CA ASP A 70 16.88 1.46 22.35
C ASP A 70 15.57 2.08 21.86
N ASP A 71 15.30 2.05 20.55
CA ASP A 71 14.12 2.68 19.98
C ASP A 71 12.82 1.96 20.39
N THR A 72 11.80 2.75 20.66
CA THR A 72 10.41 2.31 20.80
C THR A 72 9.64 2.59 19.52
N VAL A 73 8.84 1.63 19.04
CA VAL A 73 8.11 1.72 17.77
C VAL A 73 6.60 1.59 17.99
N LEU A 74 5.83 2.49 17.37
CA LEU A 74 4.41 2.28 17.12
C LEU A 74 4.23 1.81 15.67
N ASP A 75 3.86 0.54 15.49
CA ASP A 75 3.61 -0.06 14.18
C ASP A 75 2.11 -0.07 13.90
N VAL A 76 1.69 0.82 13.01
CA VAL A 76 0.28 1.11 12.69
C VAL A 76 -0.14 0.32 11.45
N GLY A 77 -1.12 -0.57 11.62
CA GLY A 77 -1.54 -1.53 10.58
C GLY A 77 -0.53 -2.66 10.41
N CYS A 78 -0.11 -3.24 11.55
CA CYS A 78 0.93 -4.27 11.62
C CYS A 78 0.57 -5.58 10.88
N GLY A 79 -0.72 -5.79 10.61
CA GLY A 79 -1.21 -7.02 10.01
C GLY A 79 -0.82 -8.26 10.81
N GLU A 80 -0.39 -9.29 10.11
CA GLU A 80 0.08 -10.57 10.68
C GLU A 80 1.58 -10.56 11.08
N GLY A 81 2.20 -9.35 11.09
CA GLY A 81 3.55 -9.15 11.63
C GLY A 81 4.70 -9.35 10.67
N SER A 82 4.48 -9.36 9.34
CA SER A 82 5.57 -9.56 8.37
C SER A 82 6.69 -8.52 8.48
N VAL A 83 6.39 -7.31 8.93
CA VAL A 83 7.40 -6.29 9.26
C VAL A 83 7.70 -6.27 10.76
N THR A 84 6.67 -6.35 11.60
CA THR A 84 6.76 -6.26 13.07
C THR A 84 7.74 -7.26 13.66
N ILE A 85 7.68 -8.53 13.25
CA ILE A 85 8.53 -9.61 13.79
C ILE A 85 10.01 -9.39 13.46
N PRO A 86 10.43 -9.18 12.20
CA PRO A 86 11.82 -8.84 11.91
C PRO A 86 12.28 -7.55 12.59
N LEU A 87 11.43 -6.53 12.64
CA LEU A 87 11.73 -5.25 13.27
C LEU A 87 11.95 -5.38 14.78
N SER A 88 11.25 -6.30 15.46
CA SER A 88 11.41 -6.52 16.91
C SER A 88 12.83 -6.93 17.30
N LYS A 89 13.58 -7.51 16.37
CA LYS A 89 14.98 -7.89 16.57
C LYS A 89 15.94 -6.69 16.56
N GLU A 90 15.48 -5.52 16.07
CA GLU A 90 16.29 -4.33 15.86
C GLU A 90 15.99 -3.19 16.84
N VAL A 91 14.93 -3.31 17.67
CA VAL A 91 14.46 -2.24 18.56
C VAL A 91 14.16 -2.76 19.96
N SER A 92 13.97 -1.84 20.94
CA SER A 92 13.70 -2.22 22.33
C SER A 92 12.27 -2.76 22.51
N SER A 93 11.27 -2.15 21.89
CA SER A 93 9.88 -2.56 22.01
C SER A 93 9.03 -2.06 20.87
N ILE A 94 7.94 -2.79 20.58
CA ILE A 94 6.96 -2.45 19.58
C ILE A 94 5.55 -2.50 20.17
N THR A 95 4.79 -1.42 19.98
CA THR A 95 3.33 -1.42 20.10
C THR A 95 2.77 -1.61 18.69
N ALA A 96 2.19 -2.77 18.43
CA ALA A 96 1.68 -3.17 17.10
C ALA A 96 0.16 -3.10 17.10
N ILE A 97 -0.42 -2.30 16.20
CA ILE A 97 -1.86 -2.14 16.10
C ILE A 97 -2.40 -2.54 14.73
N ASP A 98 -3.56 -3.20 14.71
CA ASP A 98 -4.32 -3.50 13.49
C ASP A 98 -5.82 -3.52 13.80
N ALA A 99 -6.64 -3.11 12.83
CA ALA A 99 -8.10 -3.12 12.95
C ALA A 99 -8.69 -4.53 12.84
N THR A 100 -7.96 -5.47 12.24
CA THR A 100 -8.41 -6.83 11.93
C THR A 100 -7.96 -7.81 13.01
N GLU A 101 -8.90 -8.28 13.82
CA GLU A 101 -8.63 -9.23 14.91
C GLU A 101 -7.91 -10.50 14.43
N LYS A 102 -8.34 -11.05 13.27
CA LYS A 102 -7.71 -12.25 12.70
C LYS A 102 -6.24 -12.05 12.34
N MET A 103 -5.83 -10.84 11.95
CA MET A 103 -4.43 -10.50 11.71
C MET A 103 -3.62 -10.55 13.01
N LEU A 104 -4.16 -9.96 14.07
CA LEU A 104 -3.52 -9.97 15.40
C LEU A 104 -3.44 -11.37 16.00
N GLU A 105 -4.46 -12.22 15.83
CA GLU A 105 -4.39 -13.62 16.25
C GLU A 105 -3.20 -14.35 15.61
N ILE A 106 -3.01 -14.20 14.28
CA ILE A 106 -1.88 -14.80 13.55
C ILE A 106 -0.55 -14.23 14.07
N LEU A 107 -0.47 -12.92 14.30
CA LEU A 107 0.72 -12.29 14.86
C LEU A 107 1.04 -12.83 16.25
N ASP A 108 0.04 -12.94 17.13
CA ASP A 108 0.19 -13.48 18.50
C ASP A 108 0.65 -14.95 18.50
N GLU A 109 0.15 -15.75 17.57
CA GLU A 109 0.61 -17.13 17.37
C GLU A 109 2.10 -17.18 17.00
N LYS A 110 2.54 -16.32 16.07
CA LYS A 110 3.94 -16.22 15.67
C LYS A 110 4.85 -15.71 16.78
N ILE A 111 4.41 -14.68 17.53
CA ILE A 111 5.10 -14.14 18.71
C ILE A 111 5.37 -15.26 19.73
N LYS A 112 4.36 -16.08 20.02
CA LYS A 112 4.50 -17.22 20.93
C LYS A 112 5.45 -18.29 20.39
N ALA A 113 5.30 -18.66 19.12
CA ALA A 113 6.12 -19.68 18.47
C ALA A 113 7.62 -19.30 18.44
N GLU A 114 7.92 -18.02 18.22
CA GLU A 114 9.29 -17.51 18.15
C GLU A 114 9.82 -17.01 19.51
N SER A 115 9.03 -17.09 20.60
CA SER A 115 9.38 -16.61 21.94
C SER A 115 9.82 -15.14 21.95
N ILE A 116 9.04 -14.26 21.30
CA ILE A 116 9.28 -12.82 21.23
C ILE A 116 8.55 -12.15 22.42
N TYR A 117 9.25 -11.25 23.14
CA TYR A 117 8.72 -10.67 24.39
C TYR A 117 8.60 -9.14 24.35
N ASN A 118 9.04 -8.50 23.28
CA ASN A 118 9.07 -7.04 23.14
C ASN A 118 8.01 -6.48 22.16
N ILE A 119 7.00 -7.27 21.82
CA ILE A 119 5.85 -6.85 21.01
C ILE A 119 4.59 -6.89 21.86
N LYS A 120 3.81 -5.80 21.84
CA LYS A 120 2.47 -5.69 22.40
C LYS A 120 1.48 -5.46 21.27
N THR A 121 0.50 -6.33 21.10
CA THR A 121 -0.56 -6.21 20.10
C THR A 121 -1.79 -5.49 20.66
N ILE A 122 -2.42 -4.63 19.87
CA ILE A 122 -3.64 -3.89 20.25
C ILE A 122 -4.55 -3.81 19.02
N LYS A 123 -5.84 -4.17 19.20
CA LYS A 123 -6.85 -3.97 18.15
C LYS A 123 -7.28 -2.50 18.11
N ASP A 124 -6.96 -1.82 17.02
CA ASP A 124 -7.32 -0.42 16.80
C ASP A 124 -7.28 -0.03 15.32
N ASP A 125 -8.01 1.04 14.97
CA ASP A 125 -8.04 1.60 13.62
C ASP A 125 -6.99 2.71 13.48
N VAL A 126 -6.33 2.79 12.33
CA VAL A 126 -5.34 3.83 12.00
C VAL A 126 -5.89 5.26 12.16
N ASN A 127 -7.20 5.45 11.94
CA ASN A 127 -7.85 6.74 12.07
C ASN A 127 -8.07 7.18 13.54
N ASP A 128 -7.94 6.26 14.50
CA ASP A 128 -8.16 6.47 15.94
C ASP A 128 -6.84 6.54 16.73
N VAL A 129 -5.70 6.51 16.03
CA VAL A 129 -4.37 6.66 16.63
C VAL A 129 -4.15 8.11 17.03
N THR A 130 -3.90 8.35 18.33
CA THR A 130 -3.63 9.68 18.88
C THR A 130 -2.52 9.66 19.91
N LEU A 131 -1.88 10.82 20.14
CA LEU A 131 -0.86 10.96 21.19
C LEU A 131 -1.41 10.64 22.58
N GLU A 132 -2.66 11.03 22.88
CA GLU A 132 -3.30 10.75 24.17
C GLU A 132 -3.41 9.24 24.45
N LYS A 133 -3.72 8.45 23.39
CA LYS A 133 -3.94 7.02 23.52
C LYS A 133 -2.65 6.19 23.60
N TYR A 134 -1.64 6.59 22.83
CA TYR A 134 -0.41 5.80 22.67
C TYR A 134 0.83 6.40 23.29
N GLY A 135 0.78 7.69 23.66
CA GLY A 135 1.97 8.38 24.15
C GLY A 135 3.03 8.58 23.09
N LYS A 136 4.25 8.86 23.53
CA LYS A 136 5.40 9.06 22.66
C LYS A 136 6.09 7.74 22.32
N HIS A 137 6.50 7.62 21.06
CA HIS A 137 7.38 6.57 20.58
C HIS A 137 8.53 7.20 19.80
N ASP A 138 9.68 6.54 19.74
CA ASP A 138 10.80 7.06 18.94
C ASP A 138 10.45 7.03 17.45
N ILE A 139 9.78 5.97 17.02
CA ILE A 139 9.42 5.73 15.63
C ILE A 139 7.92 5.44 15.51
N VAL A 140 7.29 6.05 14.51
CA VAL A 140 5.96 5.64 14.01
C VAL A 140 6.15 5.03 12.63
N LEU A 141 5.71 3.80 12.47
CA LEU A 141 5.71 3.06 11.20
C LEU A 141 4.27 2.84 10.73
N ALA A 142 4.00 3.11 9.45
CA ALA A 142 2.72 2.81 8.80
C ALA A 142 2.99 2.13 7.45
N SER A 143 3.19 0.80 7.50
CA SER A 143 3.59 -0.01 6.37
C SER A 143 2.38 -0.65 5.67
N ARG A 144 2.16 -0.33 4.38
CA ARG A 144 1.08 -0.90 3.55
C ARG A 144 -0.35 -0.66 4.06
N VAL A 145 -0.57 0.33 4.94
CA VAL A 145 -1.86 0.60 5.62
C VAL A 145 -2.66 1.75 5.01
N ILE A 146 -2.09 2.52 4.12
CA ILE A 146 -2.63 3.77 3.56
C ILE A 146 -4.09 3.65 3.06
N ASN A 147 -4.48 2.48 2.60
CA ASN A 147 -5.83 2.22 2.10
C ASN A 147 -6.95 2.38 3.14
N GLY A 148 -6.61 2.44 4.44
CA GLY A 148 -7.54 2.66 5.54
C GLY A 148 -7.64 4.12 5.99
N ILE A 149 -6.77 5.02 5.50
CA ILE A 149 -6.71 6.41 5.97
C ILE A 149 -7.79 7.25 5.29
N LYS A 150 -8.76 7.72 6.09
CA LYS A 150 -9.89 8.55 5.63
C LYS A 150 -9.57 10.04 5.70
N SER A 151 -8.93 10.48 6.77
CA SER A 151 -8.56 11.87 7.03
C SER A 151 -7.03 11.98 7.13
N PRO A 152 -6.33 12.07 6.01
CA PRO A 152 -4.88 11.95 5.99
C PRO A 152 -4.18 13.05 6.78
N ARG A 153 -4.64 14.30 6.71
CA ARG A 153 -4.08 15.41 7.47
C ARG A 153 -4.10 15.13 8.97
N LYS A 154 -5.25 14.69 9.51
CA LYS A 154 -5.39 14.34 10.93
C LYS A 154 -4.46 13.18 11.31
N VAL A 155 -4.46 12.11 10.52
CA VAL A 155 -3.65 10.91 10.82
C VAL A 155 -2.16 11.24 10.81
N PHE A 156 -1.66 11.95 9.80
CA PHE A 156 -0.23 12.27 9.71
C PHE A 156 0.19 13.34 10.73
N SER A 157 -0.71 14.26 11.13
CA SER A 157 -0.47 15.15 12.28
C SER A 157 -0.27 14.34 13.56
N ASN A 158 -1.15 13.37 13.83
CA ASN A 158 -1.02 12.49 15.00
C ASN A 158 0.30 11.67 14.96
N PHE A 159 0.65 11.10 13.81
CA PHE A 159 1.92 10.39 13.66
C PHE A 159 3.11 11.31 13.95
N ASN A 160 3.05 12.54 13.41
CA ASN A 160 4.07 13.54 13.64
C ASN A 160 4.15 13.96 15.11
N GLU A 161 3.02 14.03 15.82
CA GLU A 161 3.00 14.32 17.26
C GLU A 161 3.52 13.15 18.11
N ILE A 162 3.19 11.91 17.76
CA ILE A 162 3.62 10.71 18.51
C ILE A 162 5.12 10.48 18.39
N ALA A 163 5.68 10.64 17.19
CA ALA A 163 7.07 10.35 16.92
C ALA A 163 8.03 11.32 17.62
N ASN A 164 9.08 10.80 18.26
CA ASN A 164 10.21 11.56 18.77
C ASN A 164 11.36 11.70 17.78
N LYS A 165 11.56 10.68 16.92
CA LYS A 165 12.72 10.63 16.00
C LYS A 165 12.30 10.56 14.54
N TYR A 166 11.46 9.58 14.17
CA TYR A 166 11.13 9.31 12.76
C TYR A 166 9.67 8.88 12.57
N VAL A 167 9.13 9.27 11.43
CA VAL A 167 7.91 8.66 10.87
C VAL A 167 8.27 8.00 9.55
N PHE A 168 7.86 6.74 9.37
CA PHE A 168 8.04 5.97 8.15
C PHE A 168 6.68 5.52 7.61
N ILE A 169 6.42 5.78 6.35
CA ILE A 169 5.16 5.43 5.67
C ILE A 169 5.49 4.77 4.35
N THR A 170 4.79 3.71 3.98
CA THR A 170 4.92 3.14 2.64
C THR A 170 3.63 3.22 1.85
N LEU A 171 3.76 3.63 0.58
CA LEU A 171 2.69 3.63 -0.40
C LEU A 171 3.08 2.86 -1.64
N PHE A 172 2.06 2.58 -2.46
CA PHE A 172 2.26 2.05 -3.80
C PHE A 172 3.09 3.00 -4.65
N GLY A 173 4.12 2.47 -5.27
CA GLY A 173 4.87 3.16 -6.30
C GLY A 173 4.11 3.28 -7.63
N PRO A 174 4.67 3.99 -8.60
CA PRO A 174 4.02 4.25 -9.88
C PRO A 174 3.71 2.98 -10.68
N ASN A 175 4.49 1.91 -10.49
CA ASN A 175 4.38 0.66 -11.23
C ASN A 175 3.53 -0.40 -10.53
N ASN A 176 3.20 -0.22 -9.25
CA ASN A 176 2.51 -1.24 -8.46
C ASN A 176 1.18 -1.72 -9.07
N TRP A 177 0.46 -0.82 -9.75
CA TRP A 177 -0.81 -1.09 -10.40
C TRP A 177 -0.72 -1.05 -11.93
N LYS A 178 0.44 -1.40 -12.48
CA LYS A 178 0.67 -1.26 -13.93
C LYS A 178 -0.24 -2.18 -14.73
N LEU A 179 -0.39 -3.43 -14.34
CA LEU A 179 -1.25 -4.39 -15.03
C LEU A 179 -2.68 -3.88 -15.09
N GLU A 180 -3.25 -3.44 -13.97
CA GLU A 180 -4.60 -2.90 -13.92
C GLU A 180 -4.73 -1.61 -14.73
N LYS A 181 -3.79 -0.68 -14.60
CA LYS A 181 -3.80 0.58 -15.39
C LYS A 181 -3.76 0.31 -16.89
N ASP A 182 -2.97 -0.64 -17.33
CA ASP A 182 -2.83 -0.99 -18.73
C ASP A 182 -4.08 -1.74 -19.25
N PHE A 183 -4.70 -2.59 -18.43
CA PHE A 183 -6.00 -3.18 -18.76
C PHE A 183 -7.10 -2.11 -18.93
N PHE A 184 -7.18 -1.12 -18.01
CA PHE A 184 -8.12 -0.01 -18.16
C PHE A 184 -7.93 0.77 -19.47
N LYS A 185 -6.67 0.96 -19.90
CA LYS A 185 -6.37 1.56 -21.21
C LYS A 185 -6.82 0.66 -22.36
N TYR A 186 -6.57 -0.66 -22.23
CA TYR A 186 -6.95 -1.65 -23.23
C TYR A 186 -8.45 -1.65 -23.51
N ILE A 187 -9.28 -1.52 -22.47
CA ILE A 187 -10.74 -1.44 -22.59
C ILE A 187 -11.27 0.00 -22.79
N ASN A 188 -10.39 0.99 -23.00
CA ASN A 188 -10.72 2.40 -23.15
C ASN A 188 -11.53 2.99 -21.97
N SER A 189 -11.26 2.55 -20.74
CA SER A 189 -11.90 2.98 -19.50
C SER A 189 -10.98 3.82 -18.62
N GLU A 190 -11.54 4.57 -17.67
CA GLU A 190 -10.77 5.39 -16.74
C GLU A 190 -10.36 4.60 -15.50
N TYR A 191 -9.05 4.54 -15.20
CA TYR A 191 -8.54 3.95 -13.99
C TYR A 191 -8.81 4.86 -12.77
N GLY A 192 -9.67 4.41 -11.87
CA GLY A 192 -10.01 5.09 -10.62
C GLY A 192 -9.14 4.65 -9.43
N GLY A 193 -7.82 4.56 -9.60
CA GLY A 193 -6.91 3.98 -8.59
C GLY A 193 -6.79 4.77 -7.29
N ALA A 194 -6.13 4.15 -6.31
CA ALA A 194 -5.80 4.76 -5.03
C ALA A 194 -5.02 6.09 -5.17
N PRO A 195 -5.00 6.94 -4.13
CA PRO A 195 -4.16 8.13 -4.14
C PRO A 195 -2.70 7.78 -4.42
N SER A 196 -2.05 8.57 -5.27
CA SER A 196 -0.62 8.42 -5.51
C SER A 196 0.20 9.00 -4.34
N TYR A 197 1.44 8.53 -4.21
CA TYR A 197 2.36 9.08 -3.21
C TYR A 197 2.63 10.59 -3.43
N THR A 198 2.50 11.10 -4.65
CA THR A 198 2.67 12.52 -4.96
C THR A 198 1.57 13.40 -4.32
N ILE A 199 0.35 12.91 -4.18
CA ILE A 199 -0.71 13.60 -3.43
C ILE A 199 -0.32 13.71 -1.96
N LEU A 200 0.22 12.63 -1.37
CA LEU A 200 0.68 12.66 0.01
C LEU A 200 1.85 13.63 0.21
N LEU A 201 2.80 13.68 -0.73
CA LEU A 201 3.94 14.62 -0.62
C LEU A 201 3.48 16.07 -0.57
N ASN A 202 2.55 16.46 -1.44
CA ASN A 202 2.00 17.82 -1.43
C ASN A 202 1.19 18.10 -0.16
N LEU A 203 0.39 17.15 0.30
CA LEU A 203 -0.34 17.28 1.57
C LEU A 203 0.61 17.45 2.76
N LEU A 204 1.71 16.70 2.81
CA LEU A 204 2.72 16.84 3.85
C LEU A 204 3.44 18.20 3.78
N ALA A 205 3.72 18.69 2.56
CA ALA A 205 4.31 20.02 2.36
C ALA A 205 3.41 21.13 2.90
N GLU A 206 2.08 21.06 2.70
CA GLU A 206 1.12 22.00 3.33
C GLU A 206 1.11 21.91 4.87
N MET A 207 1.58 20.82 5.44
CA MET A 207 1.72 20.61 6.88
C MET A 207 3.13 21.00 7.40
N ASP A 208 3.95 21.68 6.57
CA ASP A 208 5.37 21.98 6.83
C ASP A 208 6.22 20.73 7.10
N ILE A 209 5.84 19.60 6.52
CA ILE A 209 6.58 18.33 6.57
C ILE A 209 7.21 18.05 5.22
N TYR A 210 8.53 18.07 5.14
CA TYR A 210 9.32 17.84 3.92
C TYR A 210 10.02 16.47 4.01
N PRO A 211 9.37 15.39 3.55
CA PRO A 211 9.88 14.04 3.73
C PRO A 211 10.97 13.68 2.73
N ASN A 212 11.76 12.66 3.09
CA ASN A 212 12.57 11.93 2.14
C ASN A 212 11.71 10.89 1.42
N VAL A 213 12.06 10.58 0.17
CA VAL A 213 11.35 9.62 -0.68
C VAL A 213 12.34 8.62 -1.25
N VAL A 214 12.08 7.34 -1.07
CA VAL A 214 12.93 6.25 -1.56
C VAL A 214 12.05 5.18 -2.22
N ASN A 215 12.40 4.79 -3.43
CA ASN A 215 11.77 3.64 -4.07
C ASN A 215 12.32 2.35 -3.45
N LEU A 216 11.40 1.44 -3.10
CA LEU A 216 11.71 0.07 -2.72
C LEU A 216 11.47 -0.81 -3.95
N ASP A 217 12.54 -1.38 -4.47
CA ASP A 217 12.49 -2.31 -5.61
C ASP A 217 12.13 -3.70 -5.09
N VAL A 218 10.86 -4.00 -5.07
CA VAL A 218 10.29 -5.17 -4.44
C VAL A 218 9.97 -6.22 -5.50
N GLY A 219 10.88 -7.18 -5.68
CA GLY A 219 10.58 -8.40 -6.44
C GLY A 219 9.83 -9.44 -5.60
N PRO A 220 9.32 -10.52 -6.19
CA PRO A 220 9.35 -10.87 -7.59
C PRO A 220 8.12 -10.37 -8.38
N VAL A 221 8.24 -10.41 -9.69
CA VAL A 221 7.14 -10.25 -10.65
C VAL A 221 6.04 -11.29 -10.38
N ARG A 222 4.77 -10.91 -10.56
CA ARG A 222 3.65 -11.85 -10.45
C ARG A 222 3.82 -13.00 -11.45
N THR A 223 3.68 -14.23 -10.96
CA THR A 223 3.75 -15.44 -11.80
C THR A 223 2.51 -16.29 -11.61
N TYR A 224 2.11 -16.99 -12.66
CA TYR A 224 0.93 -17.85 -12.68
C TYR A 224 1.28 -19.17 -13.35
N LYS A 225 0.67 -20.28 -12.91
CA LYS A 225 0.85 -21.59 -13.52
C LYS A 225 0.08 -21.73 -14.84
N THR A 226 -1.10 -21.08 -14.90
CA THR A 226 -1.98 -21.12 -16.07
C THR A 226 -2.66 -19.76 -16.27
N ILE A 227 -3.25 -19.56 -17.44
CA ILE A 227 -4.03 -18.37 -17.76
C ILE A 227 -5.27 -18.26 -16.87
N GLU A 228 -5.90 -19.39 -16.52
CA GLU A 228 -7.06 -19.43 -15.63
C GLU A 228 -6.68 -18.94 -14.23
N GLU A 229 -5.51 -19.34 -13.73
CA GLU A 229 -4.99 -18.84 -12.45
C GLU A 229 -4.76 -17.32 -12.50
N ALA A 230 -4.20 -16.81 -13.60
CA ALA A 230 -4.03 -15.36 -13.78
C ALA A 230 -5.37 -14.63 -13.79
N ILE A 231 -6.37 -15.15 -14.52
CA ILE A 231 -7.72 -14.60 -14.55
C ILE A 231 -8.34 -14.60 -13.15
N ASP A 232 -8.26 -15.70 -12.42
CA ASP A 232 -8.81 -15.82 -11.06
C ASP A 232 -8.13 -14.89 -10.05
N ASN A 233 -6.84 -14.66 -10.21
CA ASN A 233 -6.10 -13.73 -9.35
C ASN A 233 -6.40 -12.26 -9.65
N GLU A 234 -6.70 -11.92 -10.90
CA GLU A 234 -6.90 -10.52 -11.32
C GLU A 234 -8.38 -10.10 -11.38
N LYS A 235 -9.31 -11.04 -11.50
CA LYS A 235 -10.76 -10.69 -11.66
C LYS A 235 -11.36 -10.00 -10.45
N TRP A 236 -10.82 -10.17 -9.24
CA TRP A 236 -11.32 -9.45 -8.05
C TRP A 236 -11.10 -7.93 -8.17
N ASN A 237 -10.12 -7.50 -8.95
CA ASN A 237 -9.90 -6.10 -9.27
C ASN A 237 -10.97 -5.56 -10.24
N LEU A 238 -11.71 -6.44 -10.88
CA LEU A 238 -12.62 -6.15 -11.97
C LEU A 238 -14.11 -6.11 -11.56
N ALA A 239 -14.42 -6.25 -10.27
CA ALA A 239 -15.81 -6.26 -9.78
C ALA A 239 -16.65 -5.02 -10.17
N LYS A 240 -16.00 -3.96 -10.65
CA LYS A 240 -16.61 -2.70 -11.11
C LYS A 240 -16.87 -2.66 -12.62
N PHE A 241 -16.43 -3.67 -13.37
CA PHE A 241 -16.58 -3.72 -14.82
C PHE A 241 -17.90 -4.39 -15.22
N SER A 242 -18.41 -3.98 -16.37
CA SER A 242 -19.51 -4.68 -17.02
C SER A 242 -19.10 -6.12 -17.36
N LYS A 243 -20.06 -6.99 -17.62
CA LYS A 243 -19.75 -8.37 -18.02
C LYS A 243 -18.95 -8.42 -19.32
N GLU A 244 -19.28 -7.53 -20.27
CA GLU A 244 -18.58 -7.42 -21.55
C GLU A 244 -17.11 -6.99 -21.35
N GLU A 245 -16.83 -6.07 -20.45
CA GLU A 245 -15.48 -5.64 -20.11
C GLU A 245 -14.71 -6.75 -19.40
N GLN A 246 -15.36 -7.53 -18.51
CA GLN A 246 -14.74 -8.67 -17.84
C GLN A 246 -14.36 -9.79 -18.82
N GLU A 247 -15.13 -9.99 -19.89
CA GLU A 247 -14.81 -10.96 -20.96
C GLU A 247 -13.57 -10.60 -21.78
N LEU A 248 -13.10 -9.35 -21.70
CA LEU A 248 -11.86 -8.92 -22.36
C LEU A 248 -10.62 -9.24 -21.55
N LEU A 249 -10.73 -9.53 -20.24
CA LEU A 249 -9.56 -9.83 -19.40
C LEU A 249 -8.75 -11.03 -19.87
N PRO A 250 -9.35 -12.18 -20.23
CA PRO A 250 -8.59 -13.31 -20.74
C PRO A 250 -7.72 -12.94 -21.95
N LYS A 251 -8.33 -12.28 -22.94
CA LYS A 251 -7.61 -11.84 -24.18
C LYS A 251 -6.48 -10.85 -23.87
N TYR A 252 -6.70 -9.96 -22.91
CA TYR A 252 -5.65 -9.05 -22.48
C TYR A 252 -4.50 -9.78 -21.82
N LEU A 253 -4.78 -10.68 -20.87
CA LEU A 253 -3.76 -11.46 -20.18
C LEU A 253 -2.97 -12.35 -21.16
N GLU A 254 -3.65 -13.03 -22.09
CA GLU A 254 -3.01 -13.80 -23.18
C GLU A 254 -2.06 -12.96 -24.03
N SER A 255 -2.35 -11.67 -24.21
CA SER A 255 -1.53 -10.76 -25.03
C SER A 255 -0.29 -10.20 -24.33
N ILE A 256 -0.21 -10.30 -22.99
CA ILE A 256 0.86 -9.69 -22.18
C ILE A 256 1.66 -10.67 -21.34
N LEU A 257 1.15 -11.89 -21.15
CA LEU A 257 1.83 -12.91 -20.38
C LEU A 257 2.74 -13.75 -21.29
N GLU A 258 3.96 -13.95 -20.82
CA GLU A 258 4.99 -14.76 -21.47
C GLU A 258 5.46 -15.85 -20.49
N GLU A 259 5.88 -16.99 -21.01
CA GLU A 259 6.45 -18.07 -20.20
C GLU A 259 7.89 -17.70 -19.81
N ASN A 260 8.21 -17.77 -18.52
CA ASN A 260 9.56 -17.55 -18.02
C ASN A 260 10.39 -18.86 -18.02
N GLU A 261 11.64 -18.77 -17.56
CA GLU A 261 12.57 -19.92 -17.52
C GLU A 261 12.08 -21.09 -16.63
N ASP A 262 11.19 -20.80 -15.66
CA ASP A 262 10.60 -21.79 -14.76
C ASP A 262 9.30 -22.40 -15.31
N GLY A 263 8.89 -22.05 -16.52
CA GLY A 263 7.64 -22.51 -17.16
C GLY A 263 6.39 -21.84 -16.57
N LEU A 264 6.54 -20.67 -15.93
CA LEU A 264 5.44 -19.91 -15.36
C LEU A 264 5.10 -18.71 -16.24
N LEU A 265 3.82 -18.40 -16.35
CA LEU A 265 3.34 -17.20 -17.04
C LEU A 265 3.65 -15.95 -16.21
N THR A 266 4.22 -14.94 -16.83
CA THR A 266 4.55 -13.66 -16.21
C THR A 266 4.42 -12.50 -17.20
N ASN A 267 4.16 -11.30 -16.70
CA ASN A 267 4.30 -10.09 -17.51
C ASN A 267 5.67 -9.47 -17.22
N PRO A 268 6.63 -9.49 -18.17
CA PRO A 268 7.99 -8.97 -17.93
C PRO A 268 8.02 -7.46 -17.64
N ASN A 269 6.94 -6.75 -17.97
CA ASN A 269 6.79 -5.33 -17.69
C ASN A 269 6.10 -5.03 -16.34
N ASP A 270 5.63 -6.04 -15.62
CA ASP A 270 4.98 -5.89 -14.32
C ASP A 270 6.03 -5.94 -13.20
N LYS A 271 6.56 -4.77 -12.88
CA LYS A 271 7.54 -4.60 -11.80
C LYS A 271 6.91 -3.80 -10.67
N PRO A 272 6.17 -4.47 -9.76
CA PRO A 272 5.55 -3.78 -8.63
C PRO A 272 6.61 -3.11 -7.78
N ASP A 273 6.33 -1.88 -7.39
CA ASP A 273 7.22 -1.07 -6.57
C ASP A 273 6.46 -0.46 -5.38
N TRP A 274 7.21 -0.11 -4.36
CA TRP A 274 6.71 0.61 -3.21
C TRP A 274 7.55 1.87 -3.02
N VAL A 275 6.94 2.91 -2.45
CA VAL A 275 7.62 4.14 -2.10
C VAL A 275 7.64 4.26 -0.58
N LEU A 276 8.83 4.34 -0.01
CA LEU A 276 9.04 4.73 1.38
C LEU A 276 9.13 6.25 1.46
N ILE A 277 8.28 6.83 2.29
CA ILE A 277 8.23 8.25 2.64
C ILE A 277 8.55 8.35 4.11
N TRP A 278 9.54 9.16 4.46
CA TRP A 278 9.95 9.30 5.86
C TRP A 278 10.50 10.67 6.17
N TRP A 279 10.36 11.07 7.41
CA TRP A 279 10.94 12.32 7.92
C TRP A 279 11.47 12.17 9.33
N LYS A 280 12.38 13.06 9.67
CA LYS A 280 12.96 13.19 11.00
C LYS A 280 12.22 14.29 11.77
N LYS A 281 12.07 14.08 13.07
CA LYS A 281 11.50 15.04 14.04
C LYS A 281 12.58 15.96 14.59
#